data_0ee0ee6c3dbc509a5c748baa65373f3e
#
_entry.id   0ee0ee6c3dbc509a5c748baa65373f3e
#
_cell.length_a   1.000
_cell.length_b   1.000
_cell.length_c   1.000
_cell.angle_alpha   90.00
_cell.angle_beta   90.00
_cell.angle_gamma   90.00
#
_symmetry.space_group_name_H-M   'P 1'
#
loop_
_entity.id
_entity.type
_entity.pdbx_description
1 polymer ?
#
loop_
_entity_poly.entity_id
_entity_poly.type
_entity_poly.pdbx_seq_one_letter_code
_entity_poly.pdbx_strand_id
1 'polypeptide(L)'
;MARSFSAMELEVSNDVLQVSLAVEKVKDLARKLGFSECDQTKIAIATSELARNILLHAQGKGKITIKPLTELDKVGIMIIAEDKGPGIADVQKALQGIETSQKGLGVGLGGAKRLMDEFEIKSEAGEGTTITAKKWKKQPLTSEGG
;
A
#
# COMPACT_ATOMS: atom_id res chain seq x y z
N MET A 1 25.32 -9.52 -9.52
CA MET A 1 24.61 -10.36 -8.57
C MET A 1 23.33 -9.66 -8.08
N ALA A 2 22.25 -10.35 -8.18
CA ALA A 2 20.97 -9.79 -7.77
C ALA A 2 20.86 -9.78 -6.25
N ARG A 3 20.37 -8.70 -5.71
CA ARG A 3 20.03 -8.67 -4.31
C ARG A 3 18.69 -9.30 -4.09
N SER A 4 18.58 -10.04 -3.02
CA SER A 4 17.33 -10.68 -2.63
C SER A 4 16.78 -9.92 -1.43
N PHE A 5 15.52 -9.51 -1.54
CA PHE A 5 14.82 -8.85 -0.43
C PHE A 5 13.65 -9.72 -0.04
N SER A 6 13.50 -9.93 1.24
CA SER A 6 12.45 -10.79 1.76
C SER A 6 11.14 -10.02 1.90
N ALA A 7 10.05 -10.73 1.77
CA ALA A 7 8.74 -10.18 2.10
C ALA A 7 8.66 -9.97 3.61
N MET A 8 7.91 -8.95 4.01
CA MET A 8 7.68 -8.64 5.41
C MET A 8 6.19 -8.63 5.69
N GLU A 9 5.82 -9.17 6.85
CA GLU A 9 4.44 -9.12 7.31
C GLU A 9 4.39 -8.35 8.61
N LEU A 10 3.46 -7.42 8.71
CA LEU A 10 3.30 -6.59 9.88
C LEU A 10 1.86 -6.68 10.35
N GLU A 11 1.66 -7.09 11.59
CA GLU A 11 0.34 -7.10 12.20
C GLU A 11 -0.08 -5.67 12.46
N VAL A 12 -1.27 -5.31 12.04
CA VAL A 12 -1.83 -4.01 12.39
C VAL A 12 -2.81 -4.26 13.51
N SER A 13 -2.35 -4.05 14.72
CA SER A 13 -3.23 -4.13 15.89
C SER A 13 -3.79 -2.73 16.14
N ASN A 14 -4.53 -2.60 17.22
CA ASN A 14 -5.21 -1.35 17.53
C ASN A 14 -4.22 -0.29 18.03
N ASP A 15 -3.13 -0.09 17.30
CA ASP A 15 -2.03 0.74 17.72
C ASP A 15 -1.51 1.55 16.53
N VAL A 16 -1.63 2.86 16.63
CA VAL A 16 -1.20 3.76 15.55
C VAL A 16 0.29 3.66 15.27
N LEU A 17 1.08 3.17 16.23
CA LEU A 17 2.51 2.97 15.99
C LEU A 17 2.76 1.91 14.93
N GLN A 18 1.86 0.96 14.77
CA GLN A 18 2.00 -0.05 13.73
C GLN A 18 1.89 0.56 12.34
N VAL A 19 1.07 1.61 12.20
CA VAL A 19 0.97 2.32 10.93
C VAL A 19 2.32 2.97 10.61
N SER A 20 2.92 3.64 11.60
CA SER A 20 4.22 4.28 11.39
C SER A 20 5.29 3.26 11.04
N LEU A 21 5.26 2.11 11.68
CA LEU A 21 6.23 1.07 11.40
C LEU A 21 6.09 0.55 9.98
N ALA A 22 4.87 0.34 9.51
CA ALA A 22 4.63 -0.12 8.15
C ALA A 22 5.17 0.89 7.14
N VAL A 23 4.91 2.18 7.38
CA VAL A 23 5.40 3.25 6.51
C VAL A 23 6.92 3.25 6.47
N GLU A 24 7.56 3.13 7.63
CA GLU A 24 9.01 3.14 7.70
C GLU A 24 9.60 1.96 6.94
N LYS A 25 9.02 0.78 7.12
CA LYS A 25 9.53 -0.42 6.46
C LYS A 25 9.36 -0.34 4.94
N VAL A 26 8.24 0.16 4.47
CA VAL A 26 8.00 0.24 3.03
C VAL A 26 8.91 1.28 2.39
N LYS A 27 9.16 2.40 3.08
CA LYS A 27 10.07 3.41 2.55
C LYS A 27 11.49 2.85 2.45
N ASP A 28 11.91 2.10 3.46
CA ASP A 28 13.23 1.52 3.46
C ASP A 28 13.40 0.54 2.29
N LEU A 29 12.41 -0.30 2.08
CA LEU A 29 12.47 -1.24 0.95
C LEU A 29 12.45 -0.51 -0.38
N ALA A 30 11.57 0.48 -0.53
CA ALA A 30 11.49 1.24 -1.77
C ALA A 30 12.82 1.94 -2.09
N ARG A 31 13.47 2.49 -1.05
CA ARG A 31 14.76 3.12 -1.24
C ARG A 31 15.80 2.10 -1.69
N LYS A 32 15.82 0.94 -1.05
CA LYS A 32 16.78 -0.10 -1.39
C LYS A 32 16.56 -0.66 -2.79
N LEU A 33 15.31 -0.67 -3.24
CA LEU A 33 14.99 -1.12 -4.59
C LEU A 33 15.31 -0.07 -5.64
N GLY A 34 15.61 1.15 -5.23
CA GLY A 34 16.03 2.19 -6.15
C GLY A 34 14.91 3.09 -6.66
N PHE A 35 13.78 3.12 -5.98
CA PHE A 35 12.72 4.06 -6.35
C PHE A 35 13.17 5.49 -6.12
N SER A 36 12.67 6.41 -6.95
CA SER A 36 12.93 7.83 -6.75
C SER A 36 12.33 8.30 -5.42
N GLU A 37 12.82 9.43 -4.91
CA GLU A 37 12.26 9.97 -3.68
C GLU A 37 10.78 10.28 -3.82
N CYS A 38 10.39 10.76 -4.98
CA CYS A 38 8.98 11.04 -5.24
C CYS A 38 8.14 9.76 -5.14
N ASP A 39 8.60 8.69 -5.77
CA ASP A 39 7.87 7.43 -5.73
C ASP A 39 7.93 6.80 -4.34
N GLN A 40 9.04 6.93 -3.64
CA GLN A 40 9.11 6.47 -2.24
C GLN A 40 8.02 7.13 -1.40
N THR A 41 7.82 8.43 -1.60
CA THR A 41 6.80 9.17 -0.87
C THR A 41 5.39 8.70 -1.25
N LYS A 42 5.15 8.48 -2.53
CA LYS A 42 3.85 7.97 -2.98
C LYS A 42 3.54 6.62 -2.38
N ILE A 43 4.53 5.74 -2.37
CA ILE A 43 4.37 4.40 -1.79
C ILE A 43 4.10 4.52 -0.29
N ALA A 44 4.81 5.41 0.39
CA ALA A 44 4.63 5.59 1.83
C ALA A 44 3.23 6.10 2.16
N ILE A 45 2.73 7.06 1.38
CA ILE A 45 1.39 7.60 1.62
C ILE A 45 0.34 6.52 1.39
N ALA A 46 0.46 5.77 0.29
CA ALA A 46 -0.49 4.70 0.01
C ALA A 46 -0.47 3.66 1.14
N THR A 47 0.70 3.28 1.60
CA THR A 47 0.82 2.30 2.69
C THR A 47 0.15 2.82 3.95
N SER A 48 0.36 4.08 4.26
CA SER A 48 -0.26 4.71 5.42
C SER A 48 -1.79 4.61 5.34
N GLU A 49 -2.35 4.90 4.17
CA GLU A 49 -3.80 4.85 4.02
C GLU A 49 -4.33 3.43 4.15
N LEU A 50 -3.61 2.45 3.60
CA LEU A 50 -4.04 1.07 3.73
C LEU A 50 -3.98 0.59 5.17
N ALA A 51 -2.93 0.94 5.89
CA ALA A 51 -2.79 0.56 7.30
C ALA A 51 -3.85 1.23 8.15
N ARG A 52 -4.12 2.52 7.89
CA ARG A 52 -5.12 3.24 8.64
C ARG A 52 -6.52 2.71 8.36
N ASN A 53 -6.76 2.24 7.14
CA ASN A 53 -8.04 1.63 6.83
C ASN A 53 -8.29 0.41 7.72
N ILE A 54 -7.27 -0.41 7.93
CA ILE A 54 -7.39 -1.55 8.84
C ILE A 54 -7.68 -1.06 10.26
N LEU A 55 -6.93 -0.06 10.70
CA LEU A 55 -7.05 0.45 12.05
C LEU A 55 -8.44 1.00 12.31
N LEU A 56 -8.99 1.76 11.36
CA LEU A 56 -10.25 2.45 11.55
C LEU A 56 -11.48 1.58 11.27
N HIS A 57 -11.38 0.68 10.32
CA HIS A 57 -12.57 -0.04 9.84
C HIS A 57 -12.58 -1.52 10.20
N ALA A 58 -11.45 -2.07 10.62
CA ALA A 58 -11.37 -3.47 11.03
C ALA A 58 -10.97 -3.61 12.49
N GLN A 59 -11.01 -2.51 13.23
CA GLN A 59 -10.69 -2.50 14.66
C GLN A 59 -9.28 -3.04 14.90
N GLY A 60 -8.37 -2.78 13.98
CA GLY A 60 -7.00 -3.20 14.12
C GLY A 60 -6.76 -4.68 13.90
N LYS A 61 -7.71 -5.39 13.31
CA LYS A 61 -7.55 -6.83 13.07
C LYS A 61 -7.15 -7.08 11.63
N GLY A 62 -5.87 -6.95 11.35
CA GLY A 62 -5.39 -7.18 10.01
C GLY A 62 -3.89 -7.16 9.95
N LYS A 63 -3.37 -7.27 8.73
CA LYS A 63 -1.93 -7.24 8.54
C LYS A 63 -1.59 -6.58 7.21
N ILE A 64 -0.39 -6.06 7.16
CA ILE A 64 0.20 -5.51 5.94
C ILE A 64 1.34 -6.40 5.53
N THR A 65 1.33 -6.84 4.28
CA THR A 65 2.45 -7.58 3.70
C THR A 65 3.12 -6.67 2.68
N ILE A 66 4.43 -6.55 2.77
CA ILE A 66 5.24 -5.72 1.90
C ILE A 66 6.25 -6.63 1.23
N LYS A 67 6.28 -6.64 -0.10
CA LYS A 67 7.26 -7.50 -0.77
C LYS A 67 7.72 -6.92 -2.09
N PRO A 68 8.98 -7.23 -2.47
CA PRO A 68 9.51 -6.81 -3.75
C PRO A 68 8.90 -7.65 -4.86
N LEU A 69 8.85 -7.06 -6.05
CA LEU A 69 8.37 -7.74 -7.23
C LEU A 69 9.42 -7.66 -8.32
N THR A 70 9.54 -8.73 -9.08
CA THR A 70 10.36 -8.73 -10.28
C THR A 70 9.55 -9.44 -11.37
N GLU A 71 9.29 -8.72 -12.46
CA GLU A 71 8.59 -9.29 -13.61
C GLU A 71 9.30 -8.85 -14.85
N LEU A 72 9.80 -9.83 -15.63
CA LEU A 72 10.58 -9.53 -16.80
C LEU A 72 11.73 -8.61 -16.42
N ASP A 73 11.78 -7.40 -16.98
CA ASP A 73 12.82 -6.44 -16.65
C ASP A 73 12.38 -5.39 -15.66
N LYS A 74 11.21 -5.57 -15.05
CA LYS A 74 10.66 -4.56 -14.16
C LYS A 74 10.87 -4.94 -12.71
N VAL A 75 11.19 -3.95 -11.91
CA VAL A 75 11.29 -4.08 -10.46
C VAL A 75 10.17 -3.26 -9.85
N GLY A 76 9.51 -3.83 -8.88
CA GLY A 76 8.41 -3.15 -8.21
C GLY A 76 8.28 -3.53 -6.77
N ILE A 77 7.24 -3.00 -6.15
CA ILE A 77 6.91 -3.30 -4.77
C ILE A 77 5.41 -3.56 -4.70
N MET A 78 5.04 -4.54 -3.88
CA MET A 78 3.64 -4.88 -3.69
C MET A 78 3.30 -4.77 -2.21
N ILE A 79 2.14 -4.18 -1.96
CA ILE A 79 1.62 -4.03 -0.60
C ILE A 79 0.27 -4.69 -0.57
N ILE A 80 0.08 -5.62 0.37
CA ILE A 80 -1.18 -6.31 0.54
C ILE A 80 -1.70 -5.99 1.93
N ALA A 81 -2.88 -5.41 2.00
CA ALA A 81 -3.54 -5.09 3.26
C ALA A 81 -4.74 -6.01 3.42
N GLU A 82 -4.70 -6.84 4.44
CA GLU A 82 -5.75 -7.82 4.70
C GLU A 82 -6.38 -7.58 6.05
N ASP A 83 -7.69 -7.58 6.11
CA ASP A 83 -8.37 -7.49 7.40
C ASP A 83 -9.55 -8.43 7.44
N LYS A 84 -10.02 -8.70 8.66
CA LYS A 84 -11.18 -9.55 8.89
C LYS A 84 -12.30 -8.74 9.50
N GLY A 85 -12.39 -7.48 9.13
CA GLY A 85 -13.45 -6.61 9.60
C GLY A 85 -14.76 -6.84 8.86
N PRO A 86 -15.68 -5.89 8.93
CA PRO A 86 -17.01 -6.08 8.34
C PRO A 86 -17.05 -5.99 6.82
N GLY A 87 -15.94 -5.65 6.18
CA GLY A 87 -15.91 -5.46 4.75
C GLY A 87 -16.37 -4.08 4.35
N ILE A 88 -16.25 -3.81 3.07
CA ILE A 88 -16.67 -2.53 2.50
C ILE A 88 -17.91 -2.78 1.64
N ALA A 89 -19.01 -2.18 2.04
CA ALA A 89 -20.28 -2.42 1.36
C ALA A 89 -20.29 -1.82 -0.04
N ASP A 90 -19.67 -0.65 -0.20
CA ASP A 90 -19.65 0.02 -1.49
C ASP A 90 -18.21 0.41 -1.81
N VAL A 91 -17.54 -0.48 -2.55
CA VAL A 91 -16.14 -0.27 -2.91
C VAL A 91 -15.96 0.96 -3.79
N GLN A 92 -16.90 1.19 -4.72
CA GLN A 92 -16.79 2.34 -5.61
C GLN A 92 -16.83 3.65 -4.83
N LYS A 93 -17.72 3.73 -3.85
CA LYS A 93 -17.83 4.92 -3.03
C LYS A 93 -16.58 5.13 -2.18
N ALA A 94 -16.04 4.04 -1.64
CA ALA A 94 -14.81 4.11 -0.86
C ALA A 94 -13.65 4.62 -1.71
N LEU A 95 -13.59 4.20 -2.97
CA LEU A 95 -12.53 4.65 -3.88
C LEU A 95 -12.66 6.11 -4.25
N GLN A 96 -13.85 6.69 -4.15
CA GLN A 96 -14.02 8.11 -4.40
C GLN A 96 -13.44 8.97 -3.29
N GLY A 97 -13.25 8.38 -2.11
CA GLY A 97 -12.58 9.07 -1.02
C GLY A 97 -13.41 10.14 -0.34
N ILE A 98 -14.71 10.17 -0.60
CA ILE A 98 -15.55 11.24 -0.07
C ILE A 98 -15.62 11.20 1.46
N GLU A 99 -15.88 10.03 1.99
CA GLU A 99 -16.00 9.88 3.44
C GLU A 99 -14.70 10.20 4.16
N THR A 100 -13.60 9.81 3.56
CA THR A 100 -12.30 10.02 4.18
C THR A 100 -11.93 11.48 4.19
N SER A 101 -12.24 12.20 3.12
CA SER A 101 -11.90 13.61 3.02
C SER A 101 -12.61 14.43 4.08
N GLN A 102 -13.79 14.00 4.51
CA GLN A 102 -14.52 14.72 5.54
C GLN A 102 -13.78 14.75 6.85
N LYS A 103 -12.93 13.80 7.10
CA LYS A 103 -12.15 13.74 8.34
C LYS A 103 -10.83 14.46 8.21
N GLY A 104 -10.47 14.90 7.01
CA GLY A 104 -9.27 15.67 6.80
C GLY A 104 -7.99 14.97 7.15
N LEU A 105 -7.96 13.65 7.09
CA LEU A 105 -6.84 12.88 7.62
C LEU A 105 -6.03 12.17 6.57
N GLY A 106 -6.15 12.54 5.31
CA GLY A 106 -5.33 11.92 4.31
C GLY A 106 -6.05 11.84 2.99
N VAL A 107 -5.49 11.04 2.08
CA VAL A 107 -5.99 10.97 0.72
C VAL A 107 -7.06 9.90 0.52
N GLY A 108 -7.25 9.03 1.52
CA GLY A 108 -8.23 7.96 1.44
C GLY A 108 -7.83 6.86 0.48
N LEU A 109 -8.73 5.89 0.30
CA LEU A 109 -8.44 4.77 -0.59
C LEU A 109 -8.38 5.23 -2.04
N GLY A 110 -9.20 6.18 -2.44
CA GLY A 110 -9.14 6.72 -3.80
C GLY A 110 -7.82 7.40 -4.09
N GLY A 111 -7.30 8.15 -3.11
CA GLY A 111 -6.01 8.77 -3.25
C GLY A 111 -4.90 7.74 -3.31
N ALA A 112 -4.98 6.71 -2.45
CA ALA A 112 -3.99 5.65 -2.48
C ALA A 112 -3.96 4.97 -3.86
N LYS A 113 -5.13 4.72 -4.43
CA LYS A 113 -5.22 4.12 -5.75
C LYS A 113 -4.51 4.97 -6.79
N ARG A 114 -4.70 6.29 -6.73
CA ARG A 114 -4.09 7.19 -7.70
C ARG A 114 -2.56 7.25 -7.58
N LEU A 115 -2.04 6.97 -6.40
CA LEU A 115 -0.60 7.02 -6.17
C LEU A 115 0.12 5.76 -6.61
N MET A 116 -0.61 4.66 -6.78
CA MET A 116 -0.01 3.38 -7.15
C MET A 116 -0.31 3.07 -8.61
N ASP A 117 0.44 2.15 -9.18
CA ASP A 117 0.26 1.78 -10.59
C ASP A 117 -0.84 0.76 -10.78
N GLU A 118 -1.00 -0.15 -9.82
CA GLU A 118 -2.07 -1.14 -9.84
C GLU A 118 -2.70 -1.19 -8.48
N PHE A 119 -4.01 -1.37 -8.43
CA PHE A 119 -4.74 -1.31 -7.17
C PHE A 119 -6.00 -2.15 -7.30
N GLU A 120 -6.17 -3.12 -6.42
CA GLU A 120 -7.31 -4.00 -6.45
C GLU A 120 -7.88 -4.15 -5.05
N ILE A 121 -9.21 -4.06 -4.94
CA ILE A 121 -9.90 -4.27 -3.67
C ILE A 121 -10.84 -5.44 -3.83
N LYS A 122 -10.74 -6.40 -2.91
CA LYS A 122 -11.69 -7.49 -2.80
C LYS A 122 -12.29 -7.41 -1.42
N SER A 123 -13.61 -7.28 -1.35
CA SER A 123 -14.28 -7.13 -0.08
C SER A 123 -15.63 -7.81 -0.13
N GLU A 124 -15.98 -8.50 0.95
CA GLU A 124 -17.28 -9.13 1.09
C GLU A 124 -17.83 -8.81 2.48
N ALA A 125 -19.11 -8.47 2.52
CA ALA A 125 -19.75 -8.14 3.78
C ALA A 125 -19.57 -9.28 4.78
N GLY A 126 -19.10 -8.94 5.96
CA GLY A 126 -18.89 -9.92 7.01
C GLY A 126 -17.62 -10.74 6.92
N GLU A 127 -16.85 -10.62 5.84
CA GLU A 127 -15.66 -11.44 5.64
C GLU A 127 -14.36 -10.67 5.57
N GLY A 128 -14.44 -9.34 5.52
CA GLY A 128 -13.25 -8.53 5.53
C GLY A 128 -12.88 -7.99 4.16
N THR A 129 -11.68 -7.43 4.10
CA THR A 129 -11.21 -6.74 2.90
C THR A 129 -9.76 -7.10 2.64
N THR A 130 -9.43 -7.30 1.36
CA THR A 130 -8.04 -7.46 0.91
C THR A 130 -7.77 -6.44 -0.18
N ILE A 131 -6.76 -5.61 0.04
CA ILE A 131 -6.35 -4.60 -0.92
C ILE A 131 -4.95 -4.92 -1.37
N THR A 132 -4.74 -5.00 -2.69
CA THR A 132 -3.43 -5.25 -3.26
C THR A 132 -3.03 -4.05 -4.10
N ALA A 133 -1.88 -3.47 -3.80
CA ALA A 133 -1.38 -2.30 -4.51
C ALA A 133 0.03 -2.57 -4.99
N LYS A 134 0.34 -2.15 -6.21
CA LYS A 134 1.66 -2.34 -6.79
C LYS A 134 2.17 -1.02 -7.36
N LYS A 135 3.47 -0.82 -7.22
CA LYS A 135 4.16 0.31 -7.83
C LYS A 135 5.39 -0.22 -8.53
N TRP A 136 5.58 0.21 -9.77
CA TRP A 136 6.71 -0.24 -10.56
C TRP A 136 7.76 0.87 -10.64
N LYS A 137 9.02 0.47 -10.52
CA LYS A 137 10.12 1.40 -10.67
C LYS A 137 10.18 1.85 -12.12
N LYS A 138 10.33 3.15 -12.31
CA LYS A 138 10.42 3.70 -13.65
C LYS A 138 11.82 3.47 -14.20
N GLN A 139 11.89 3.06 -15.46
CA GLN A 139 13.17 2.90 -16.11
C GLN A 139 13.78 4.28 -16.36
N PRO A 140 15.11 4.41 -16.24
CA PRO A 140 15.76 5.66 -16.62
C PRO A 140 15.53 5.90 -18.11
N LEU A 141 15.38 7.14 -18.47
CA LEU A 141 15.24 7.46 -19.88
C LEU A 141 16.57 7.32 -20.57
N THR A 142 17.30 7.04 -20.88
CA THR A 142 18.48 6.98 -21.47
C THR A 142 19.00 6.44 -22.03
N SER A 143 19.01 6.60 -21.76
CA SER A 143 19.37 6.33 -22.03
C SER A 143 20.09 5.87 -22.50
N GLU A 144 20.25 5.64 -22.45
CA GLU A 144 20.67 5.27 -22.60
C GLU A 144 20.73 4.82 -23.15
N GLY A 145 20.69 4.95 -23.38
CA GLY A 145 20.53 4.69 -23.62
C GLY A 145 20.56 4.47 -24.06
N GLY A 146 20.63 4.64 -24.11
CA GLY A 146 20.51 4.52 -24.19
C GLY A 146 20.59 4.40 -24.24
#